data_f72fc503ed6e985b8dac29f1b1ed8577
#
_entry.id   f72fc503ed6e985b8dac29f1b1ed8577
#
_cell.length_a   1.000
_cell.length_b   1.000
_cell.length_c   1.000
_cell.angle_alpha   90.00
_cell.angle_beta   90.00
_cell.angle_gamma   90.00
#
_symmetry.space_group_name_H-M   'P 1'
#
loop_
_entity.id
_entity.type
_entity.pdbx_description
1 polymer ?
#
loop_
_entity_poly.entity_id
_entity_poly.type
_entity_poly.pdbx_seq_one_letter_code
_entity_poly.pdbx_strand_id
1 'polypeptide(L)' 'MPYNYSKLLGRLKERGLSQEQLAKEIGKDKSTLSSKLNGKYAFTTKEIDDICRVLDIPNSEIGAYFFAR' A
#
# COMPACT_ATOMS: atom_id res chain seq x y z
N MET A 1 -11.85 12.02 -5.93
CA MET A 1 -12.25 10.74 -5.34
C MET A 1 -11.03 9.94 -4.95
N PRO A 2 -11.05 9.33 -3.79
CA PRO A 2 -9.94 8.49 -3.39
C PRO A 2 -9.88 7.23 -4.26
N TYR A 3 -8.69 6.69 -4.37
CA TYR A 3 -8.49 5.44 -5.08
C TYR A 3 -9.00 4.26 -4.25
N ASN A 4 -9.30 3.17 -4.92
CA ASN A 4 -9.75 1.95 -4.26
C ASN A 4 -8.54 1.06 -4.00
N TYR A 5 -8.23 0.83 -2.73
CA TYR A 5 -7.07 0.04 -2.33
C TYR A 5 -7.43 -1.38 -1.91
N SER A 6 -8.62 -1.86 -2.30
CA SER A 6 -9.05 -3.23 -1.94
C SER A 6 -8.08 -4.29 -2.43
N LYS A 7 -7.57 -4.13 -3.64
CA LYS A 7 -6.62 -5.08 -4.20
C LYS A 7 -5.30 -5.07 -3.44
N LEU A 8 -4.86 -3.87 -3.03
CA LEU A 8 -3.65 -3.73 -2.24
C LEU A 8 -3.81 -4.40 -0.87
N LEU A 9 -4.96 -4.18 -0.23
CA LEU A 9 -5.23 -4.82 1.06
C LEU A 9 -5.30 -6.33 0.92
N GLY A 10 -5.86 -6.83 -0.18
CA GLY A 10 -5.88 -8.26 -0.46
C GLY A 10 -4.48 -8.83 -0.64
N ARG A 11 -3.61 -8.10 -1.33
CA ARG A 11 -2.22 -8.54 -1.51
C ARG A 11 -1.49 -8.61 -0.18
N LEU A 12 -1.72 -7.61 0.68
CA LEU A 12 -1.12 -7.58 2.01
C LEU A 12 -1.53 -8.83 2.78
N LYS A 13 -2.80 -9.18 2.72
CA LYS A 13 -3.33 -10.36 3.40
C LYS A 13 -2.74 -11.65 2.80
N GLU A 14 -2.62 -11.71 1.48
CA GLU A 14 -2.00 -12.86 0.82
C GLU A 14 -0.57 -13.09 1.28
N ARG A 15 0.16 -12.02 1.57
CA ARG A 15 1.53 -12.11 2.03
C ARG A 15 1.61 -12.33 3.54
N GLY A 16 0.48 -12.42 4.22
CA GLY A 16 0.44 -12.66 5.65
C GLY A 16 0.91 -11.51 6.51
N LEU A 17 0.79 -10.28 6.01
CA LEU A 17 1.24 -9.09 6.72
C LEU A 17 0.06 -8.27 7.21
N SER A 18 0.20 -7.71 8.42
CA SER A 18 -0.76 -6.72 8.91
C SER A 18 -0.33 -5.34 8.44
N GLN A 19 -1.22 -4.36 8.57
CA GLN A 19 -0.88 -2.98 8.25
C GLN A 19 0.26 -2.48 9.13
N GLU A 20 0.28 -2.89 10.38
CA GLU A 20 1.33 -2.51 11.30
C GLU A 20 2.69 -3.05 10.84
N GLN A 21 2.71 -4.30 10.39
CA GLN A 21 3.94 -4.92 9.89
C GLN A 21 4.42 -4.23 8.63
N LEU A 22 3.51 -3.91 7.72
CA LEU A 22 3.88 -3.19 6.50
C LEU A 22 4.43 -1.80 6.84
N ALA A 23 3.79 -1.10 7.78
CA ALA A 23 4.26 0.22 8.19
C ALA A 23 5.70 0.15 8.70
N LYS A 24 6.01 -0.86 9.50
CA LYS A 24 7.39 -1.05 9.98
C LYS A 24 8.37 -1.28 8.84
N GLU A 25 7.96 -2.08 7.85
CA GLU A 25 8.83 -2.41 6.73
C GLU A 25 9.16 -1.20 5.88
N ILE A 26 8.26 -0.24 5.79
CA ILE A 26 8.48 0.96 4.98
C ILE A 26 8.88 2.18 5.82
N GLY A 27 9.11 1.99 7.11
CA GLY A 27 9.58 3.07 7.98
C GLY A 27 8.54 4.11 8.32
N LYS A 28 7.26 3.71 8.37
CA LYS A 28 6.16 4.60 8.73
C LYS A 28 5.43 4.05 9.93
N ASP A 29 4.62 4.88 10.59
CA ASP A 29 3.76 4.38 11.65
C ASP A 29 2.44 3.89 11.09
N LYS A 30 1.76 3.06 11.85
CA LYS A 30 0.51 2.44 11.41
C LYS A 30 -0.57 3.47 11.09
N SER A 31 -0.67 4.53 11.89
CA SER A 31 -1.73 5.52 11.65
C SER A 31 -1.52 6.28 10.35
N THR A 32 -0.28 6.58 10.00
CA THR A 32 0.02 7.22 8.72
C THR A 32 -0.36 6.30 7.56
N LEU A 33 0.03 5.04 7.62
CA LEU A 33 -0.29 4.08 6.58
C LEU A 33 -1.80 3.88 6.47
N SER A 34 -2.48 3.73 7.59
CA SER A 34 -3.92 3.53 7.62
C SER A 34 -4.66 4.72 7.00
N SER A 35 -4.22 5.95 7.28
CA SER A 35 -4.83 7.14 6.69
C SER A 35 -4.70 7.13 5.16
N LYS A 36 -3.57 6.70 4.66
CA LYS A 36 -3.37 6.63 3.20
C LYS A 36 -4.20 5.53 2.58
N LEU A 37 -4.29 4.38 3.24
CA LEU A 37 -5.12 3.28 2.75
C LEU A 37 -6.61 3.61 2.79
N ASN A 38 -7.01 4.53 3.68
CA ASN A 38 -8.39 5.01 3.73
C ASN A 38 -8.67 6.17 2.78
N GLY A 39 -7.67 6.57 2.00
CA GLY A 39 -7.86 7.61 0.99
C GLY A 39 -7.73 9.04 1.49
N LYS A 40 -7.31 9.24 2.74
CA LYS A 40 -7.15 10.60 3.28
C LYS A 40 -5.96 11.33 2.68
N TYR A 41 -4.88 10.61 2.41
CA TYR A 41 -3.64 11.19 1.87
C TYR A 41 -3.14 10.29 0.76
N ALA A 42 -2.47 10.88 -0.22
CA ALA A 42 -1.89 10.12 -1.32
C ALA A 42 -0.60 9.42 -0.89
N PHE A 43 -0.33 8.29 -1.51
CA PHE A 43 0.99 7.65 -1.35
C PHE A 43 2.03 8.43 -2.14
N THR A 44 3.22 8.59 -1.57
CA THR A 44 4.34 9.17 -2.32
C THR A 44 4.95 8.10 -3.22
N THR A 45 5.71 8.55 -4.21
CA THR A 45 6.41 7.63 -5.12
C THR A 45 7.32 6.68 -4.35
N LYS A 46 8.04 7.20 -3.34
CA LYS A 46 8.92 6.37 -2.54
C LYS A 46 8.15 5.32 -1.77
N GLU A 47 6.99 5.68 -1.22
CA GLU A 47 6.16 4.73 -0.47
C GLU A 47 5.63 3.64 -1.39
N ILE A 48 5.20 3.99 -2.59
CA ILE A 48 4.73 3.02 -3.57
C ILE A 48 5.85 2.04 -3.91
N ASP A 49 7.04 2.56 -4.15
CA ASP A 49 8.20 1.72 -4.46
C ASP A 49 8.53 0.76 -3.31
N ASP A 50 8.55 1.28 -2.09
CA ASP A 50 8.85 0.46 -0.92
C ASP A 50 7.79 -0.63 -0.71
N ILE A 51 6.51 -0.28 -0.86
CA ILE A 51 5.42 -1.24 -0.70
C ILE A 51 5.50 -2.32 -1.78
N CYS A 52 5.76 -1.93 -3.02
CA CYS A 52 5.89 -2.90 -4.10
C CYS A 52 7.03 -3.87 -3.84
N ARG A 53 8.12 -3.39 -3.27
CA ARG A 53 9.25 -4.25 -2.94
C ARG A 53 8.89 -5.25 -1.85
N VAL A 54 8.22 -4.78 -0.80
CA VAL A 54 7.82 -5.63 0.33
C VAL A 54 6.77 -6.66 -0.09
N LEU A 55 5.81 -6.27 -0.91
CA LEU A 55 4.71 -7.14 -1.32
C LEU A 55 4.97 -7.85 -2.65
N ASP A 56 6.15 -7.66 -3.22
CA ASP A 56 6.53 -8.29 -4.49
C ASP A 56 5.52 -8.00 -5.60
N ILE A 57 5.18 -6.72 -5.75
CA ILE A 57 4.27 -6.24 -6.79
C ILE A 57 5.10 -5.77 -7.98
N PRO A 58 4.92 -6.35 -9.17
CA PRO A 58 5.68 -5.92 -10.34
C PRO A 58 5.25 -4.53 -10.80
N ASN A 59 6.18 -3.81 -11.43
CA ASN A 59 5.93 -2.46 -11.91
C ASN A 59 4.71 -2.38 -12.84
N SER A 60 4.49 -3.43 -13.63
CA SER A 60 3.36 -3.46 -14.55
C SER A 60 2.00 -3.46 -13.85
N GLU A 61 1.97 -3.76 -12.55
CA GLU A 61 0.72 -3.84 -11.80
C GLU A 61 0.51 -2.69 -10.82
N ILE A 62 1.44 -1.73 -10.77
CA ILE A 62 1.33 -0.60 -9.85
C ILE A 62 -0.01 0.12 -10.03
N GLY A 63 -0.42 0.36 -11.28
CA GLY A 63 -1.69 1.04 -11.54
C GLY A 63 -2.88 0.30 -10.95
N ALA A 64 -2.89 -1.03 -11.04
CA ALA A 64 -4.00 -1.82 -10.53
C ALA A 64 -4.08 -1.77 -9.00
N TYR A 65 -2.94 -1.66 -8.33
CA TYR A 65 -2.92 -1.66 -6.86
C TYR A 65 -3.08 -0.27 -6.26
N PHE A 66 -2.53 0.75 -6.90
CA PHE A 66 -2.45 2.08 -6.29
C PHE A 66 -3.34 3.14 -6.94
N PHE A 67 -3.81 2.91 -8.15
CA PHE A 67 -4.57 3.91 -8.89
C PHE A 67 -5.93 3.42 -9.38
N ALA A 68 -6.40 2.28 -8.88
CA ALA A 68 -7.74 1.79 -9.18
C ALA A 68 -8.79 2.71 -8.54
N ARG A 69 -9.94 2.84 -9.19
CA ARG A 69 -11.03 3.71 -8.71
C ARG A 69 -12.33 2.95 -8.42
#